data_fe6ed6aaedbd2815ba2ed37fc91f8380
#
_entry.id   fe6ed6aaedbd2815ba2ed37fc91f8380
#
_cell.length_a   1.000
_cell.length_b   1.000
_cell.length_c   1.000
_cell.angle_alpha   90.00
_cell.angle_beta   90.00
_cell.angle_gamma   90.00
#
_symmetry.space_group_name_H-M   'P 1'
#
loop_
_entity.id
_entity.type
_entity.pdbx_description
1 polymer ?
#
loop_
_entity_poly.entity_id
_entity_poly.type
_entity_poly.pdbx_seq_one_letter_code
_entity_poly.pdbx_strand_id
1 'polypeptide(L)'
;MTMICDLAKGKCKPCEGGVPPLTDEEAAQLLATLDGWERKDNLISKTYKFKNYYETMAFVNATAWISHREDHHPDLAVGYNQCRVRYTTHAIGGLSENDFICAAKIDALLTL
;
A
#
# COMPACT_ATOMS: atom_id res chain seq x y z
N MET A 1 -10.40 16.64 -6.94
CA MET A 1 -10.47 15.22 -7.30
C MET A 1 -9.18 14.52 -6.93
N THR A 2 -9.28 13.38 -6.28
CA THR A 2 -8.11 12.63 -5.86
C THR A 2 -7.61 11.76 -7.01
N MET A 3 -6.34 11.89 -7.32
CA MET A 3 -5.64 11.10 -8.33
C MET A 3 -4.59 10.24 -7.63
N ILE A 4 -4.10 9.20 -8.31
CA ILE A 4 -3.02 8.37 -7.76
C ILE A 4 -1.84 9.22 -7.33
N CYS A 5 -1.45 10.20 -8.15
CA CYS A 5 -0.34 11.09 -7.81
C CYS A 5 -0.64 11.95 -6.59
N ASP A 6 -1.89 12.30 -6.34
CA ASP A 6 -2.26 13.07 -5.15
C ASP A 6 -2.15 12.22 -3.89
N LEU A 7 -2.59 10.94 -3.96
CA LEU A 7 -2.39 10.01 -2.86
C LEU A 7 -0.90 9.79 -2.59
N ALA A 8 -0.11 9.60 -3.64
CA ALA A 8 1.33 9.35 -3.50
C ALA A 8 2.06 10.54 -2.86
N LYS A 9 1.51 11.75 -2.99
CA LYS A 9 2.07 12.94 -2.34
C LYS A 9 1.62 13.09 -0.90
N GLY A 10 0.65 12.31 -0.47
CA GLY A 10 0.15 12.32 0.89
C GLY A 10 1.19 11.86 1.89
N LYS A 11 0.91 12.10 3.15
CA LYS A 11 1.74 11.63 4.25
C LYS A 11 0.88 10.86 5.22
N CYS A 12 1.39 9.70 5.64
CA CYS A 12 0.71 8.90 6.61
C CYS A 12 0.67 9.59 7.97
N LYS A 13 -0.42 9.40 8.68
CA LYS A 13 -0.62 9.93 10.02
C LYS A 13 -0.59 8.78 11.02
N PRO A 14 -0.14 9.03 12.26
CA PRO A 14 -0.23 7.98 13.27
C PRO A 14 -1.65 7.48 13.43
N CYS A 15 -1.82 6.14 13.46
CA CYS A 15 -3.09 5.53 13.75
C CYS A 15 -3.03 4.96 15.15
N GLU A 16 -3.84 5.51 16.03
CA GLU A 16 -3.94 5.05 17.41
C GLU A 16 -5.21 4.23 17.60
N GLY A 17 -5.18 3.31 18.54
CA GLY A 17 -6.36 2.54 18.90
C GLY A 17 -7.52 3.45 19.27
N GLY A 18 -8.75 3.06 18.88
CA GLY A 18 -9.94 3.86 19.13
C GLY A 18 -10.39 4.71 17.96
N VAL A 19 -9.53 4.91 16.96
CA VAL A 19 -9.94 5.55 15.70
C VAL A 19 -10.66 4.48 14.87
N PRO A 20 -11.88 4.79 14.35
CA PRO A 20 -12.58 3.78 13.55
C PRO A 20 -11.89 3.57 12.21
N PRO A 21 -11.92 2.33 11.68
CA PRO A 21 -11.45 2.08 10.34
C PRO A 21 -12.33 2.79 9.31
N LEU A 22 -11.83 2.89 8.08
CA LEU A 22 -12.62 3.42 6.97
C LEU A 22 -13.87 2.57 6.77
N THR A 23 -14.97 3.23 6.39
CA THR A 23 -16.18 2.53 5.98
C THR A 23 -15.95 1.84 4.64
N ASP A 24 -16.82 0.90 4.29
CA ASP A 24 -16.75 0.23 2.98
C ASP A 24 -16.82 1.22 1.84
N GLU A 25 -17.65 2.25 1.96
CA GLU A 25 -17.78 3.29 0.94
C GLU A 25 -16.51 4.11 0.80
N GLU A 26 -15.91 4.53 1.91
CA GLU A 26 -14.66 5.29 1.90
C GLU A 26 -13.53 4.46 1.28
N ALA A 27 -13.42 3.19 1.69
CA ALA A 27 -12.41 2.30 1.15
C ALA A 27 -12.60 2.09 -0.36
N ALA A 28 -13.83 1.90 -0.81
CA ALA A 28 -14.12 1.74 -2.22
C ALA A 28 -13.75 2.96 -3.04
N GLN A 29 -14.00 4.15 -2.52
CA GLN A 29 -13.64 5.40 -3.21
C GLN A 29 -12.13 5.54 -3.37
N LEU A 30 -11.37 5.23 -2.32
CA LEU A 30 -9.92 5.30 -2.39
C LEU A 30 -9.35 4.19 -3.29
N LEU A 31 -9.91 3.00 -3.20
CA LEU A 31 -9.47 1.88 -4.05
C LEU A 31 -9.66 2.20 -5.54
N ALA A 32 -10.73 2.89 -5.88
CA ALA A 32 -11.00 3.27 -7.28
C ALA A 32 -9.93 4.19 -7.87
N THR A 33 -9.15 4.88 -7.04
CA THR A 33 -8.05 5.74 -7.51
C THR A 33 -6.76 4.95 -7.78
N LEU A 34 -6.71 3.68 -7.40
CA LEU A 34 -5.55 2.82 -7.56
C LEU A 34 -5.79 1.81 -8.67
N ASP A 35 -4.73 1.37 -9.33
CA ASP A 35 -4.80 0.40 -10.40
C ASP A 35 -4.22 -0.93 -9.96
N GLY A 36 -5.01 -2.01 -10.12
CA GLY A 36 -4.54 -3.35 -9.83
C GLY A 36 -4.56 -3.76 -8.37
N TRP A 37 -5.00 -2.90 -7.48
CA TRP A 37 -5.17 -3.25 -6.07
C TRP A 37 -6.53 -3.87 -5.84
N GLU A 38 -6.56 -4.90 -5.00
CA GLU A 38 -7.79 -5.59 -4.62
C GLU A 38 -8.00 -5.44 -3.13
N ARG A 39 -9.27 -5.34 -2.74
CA ARG A 39 -9.64 -5.35 -1.32
C ARG A 39 -10.24 -6.70 -0.96
N LYS A 40 -9.79 -7.23 0.17
CA LYS A 40 -10.42 -8.40 0.78
C LYS A 40 -10.53 -8.15 2.28
N ASP A 41 -11.75 -8.05 2.77
CA ASP A 41 -12.03 -7.75 4.18
C ASP A 41 -11.29 -6.48 4.63
N ASN A 42 -10.32 -6.61 5.52
CA ASN A 42 -9.62 -5.52 6.15
C ASN A 42 -8.24 -5.25 5.55
N LEU A 43 -7.99 -5.74 4.33
CA LEU A 43 -6.69 -5.51 3.68
C LEU A 43 -6.85 -5.18 2.21
N ILE A 44 -5.83 -4.52 1.67
CA ILE A 44 -5.68 -4.35 0.23
C ILE A 44 -4.40 -5.03 -0.21
N SER A 45 -4.38 -5.56 -1.43
CA SER A 45 -3.21 -6.28 -1.93
C SER A 45 -3.02 -6.09 -3.43
N LYS A 46 -1.78 -6.25 -3.85
CA LYS A 46 -1.39 -6.25 -5.26
C LYS A 46 -0.17 -7.13 -5.43
N THR A 47 -0.11 -7.88 -6.52
CA THR A 47 1.05 -8.67 -6.88
C THR A 47 1.81 -7.97 -8.00
N TYR A 48 3.07 -7.68 -7.75
CA TYR A 48 3.97 -7.08 -8.74
C TYR A 48 4.83 -8.19 -9.33
N LYS A 49 5.00 -8.17 -10.65
CA LYS A 49 5.79 -9.17 -11.37
C LYS A 49 7.04 -8.52 -11.96
N PHE A 50 8.13 -9.27 -11.93
CA PHE A 50 9.43 -8.80 -12.36
C PHE A 50 10.10 -9.83 -13.25
N LYS A 51 11.20 -9.43 -13.86
CA LYS A 51 11.95 -10.29 -14.78
C LYS A 51 12.72 -11.39 -14.05
N ASN A 52 13.28 -11.06 -12.87
CA ASN A 52 14.15 -11.97 -12.15
C ASN A 52 14.21 -11.61 -10.66
N TYR A 53 14.97 -12.40 -9.92
CA TYR A 53 15.12 -12.22 -8.48
C TYR A 53 15.71 -10.86 -8.11
N TYR A 54 16.66 -10.38 -8.88
CA TYR A 54 17.35 -9.11 -8.57
C TYR A 54 16.40 -7.93 -8.69
N GLU A 55 15.57 -7.91 -9.73
CA GLU A 55 14.54 -6.87 -9.86
C GLU A 55 13.53 -6.95 -8.72
N THR A 56 13.13 -8.16 -8.36
CA THR A 56 12.20 -8.37 -7.25
C THR A 56 12.78 -7.80 -5.95
N MET A 57 14.03 -8.13 -5.65
CA MET A 57 14.66 -7.66 -4.42
C MET A 57 14.94 -6.15 -4.44
N ALA A 58 15.25 -5.59 -5.59
CA ALA A 58 15.38 -4.13 -5.71
C ALA A 58 14.06 -3.44 -5.36
N PHE A 59 12.95 -3.99 -5.83
CA PHE A 59 11.62 -3.50 -5.48
C PHE A 59 11.37 -3.61 -3.98
N VAL A 60 11.65 -4.76 -3.37
CA VAL A 60 11.47 -4.99 -1.93
C VAL A 60 12.27 -3.95 -1.14
N ASN A 61 13.51 -3.71 -1.51
CA ASN A 61 14.35 -2.72 -0.84
C ASN A 61 13.79 -1.31 -0.97
N ALA A 62 13.24 -0.97 -2.13
CA ALA A 62 12.61 0.33 -2.33
C ALA A 62 11.35 0.49 -1.47
N THR A 63 10.56 -0.58 -1.29
CA THR A 63 9.39 -0.51 -0.41
C THR A 63 9.78 -0.28 1.04
N ALA A 64 10.94 -0.79 1.46
CA ALA A 64 11.43 -0.59 2.82
C ALA A 64 11.68 0.89 3.11
N TRP A 65 12.17 1.63 2.14
CA TRP A 65 12.40 3.07 2.30
C TRP A 65 11.08 3.83 2.50
N ILE A 66 10.06 3.48 1.73
CA ILE A 66 8.73 4.08 1.90
C ILE A 66 8.17 3.75 3.28
N SER A 67 8.28 2.48 3.70
CA SER A 67 7.79 2.04 5.00
C SER A 67 8.47 2.80 6.13
N HIS A 68 9.78 3.04 5.99
CA HIS A 68 10.54 3.79 6.97
C HIS A 68 10.06 5.25 7.05
N ARG A 69 9.89 5.89 5.91
CA ARG A 69 9.49 7.30 5.85
C ARG A 69 8.07 7.53 6.36
N GLU A 70 7.17 6.60 6.08
CA GLU A 70 5.76 6.74 6.44
C GLU A 70 5.42 6.07 7.77
N ASP A 71 6.37 5.37 8.38
CA ASP A 71 6.15 4.59 9.60
C ASP A 71 4.93 3.67 9.46
N HIS A 72 4.83 3.02 8.30
CA HIS A 72 3.73 2.11 7.98
C HIS A 72 4.24 1.06 6.99
N HIS A 73 4.19 -0.20 7.39
CA HIS A 73 4.79 -1.27 6.59
C HIS A 73 3.74 -2.26 6.08
N PRO A 74 3.97 -2.83 4.90
CA PRO A 74 3.14 -3.90 4.37
C PRO A 74 3.62 -5.26 4.87
N ASP A 75 2.78 -6.28 4.62
CA ASP A 75 3.28 -7.65 4.60
C ASP A 75 3.68 -7.98 3.17
N LEU A 76 4.83 -8.58 3.00
CA LEU A 76 5.37 -8.94 1.69
C LEU A 76 5.50 -10.44 1.55
N ALA A 77 5.04 -10.99 0.42
CA ALA A 77 5.31 -12.37 0.03
C ALA A 77 6.22 -12.32 -1.19
N VAL A 78 7.50 -12.65 -0.99
CA VAL A 78 8.55 -12.47 -2.00
C VAL A 78 8.87 -13.81 -2.66
N GLY A 79 8.76 -13.84 -3.98
CA GLY A 79 9.18 -14.98 -4.79
C GLY A 79 10.33 -14.61 -5.70
N TYR A 80 10.68 -15.51 -6.62
CA TYR A 80 11.78 -15.28 -7.56
C TYR A 80 11.52 -14.05 -8.44
N ASN A 81 10.33 -13.96 -8.99
CA ASN A 81 10.00 -12.92 -9.97
C ASN A 81 8.68 -12.22 -9.65
N GLN A 82 8.25 -12.26 -8.40
CA GLN A 82 7.05 -11.56 -7.98
C GLN A 82 7.10 -11.22 -6.50
N CYS A 83 6.39 -10.16 -6.15
CA CYS A 83 6.21 -9.74 -4.77
C CYS A 83 4.75 -9.35 -4.57
N ARG A 84 4.08 -10.02 -3.65
CA ARG A 84 2.72 -9.65 -3.25
C ARG A 84 2.81 -8.70 -2.06
N VAL A 85 2.20 -7.54 -2.22
CA VAL A 85 2.17 -6.49 -1.19
C VAL A 85 0.78 -6.42 -0.59
N ARG A 86 0.70 -6.47 0.75
CA ARG A 86 -0.57 -6.37 1.47
C ARG A 86 -0.48 -5.29 2.53
N TYR A 87 -1.47 -4.41 2.56
CA TYR A 87 -1.56 -3.36 3.55
C TYR A 87 -2.83 -3.49 4.39
N THR A 88 -2.68 -3.30 5.67
CA THR A 88 -3.78 -3.12 6.63
C THR A 88 -3.25 -2.30 7.80
N THR A 89 -4.13 -1.73 8.61
CA THR A 89 -3.72 -0.97 9.79
C THR A 89 -4.15 -1.71 11.04
N HIS A 90 -3.21 -2.47 11.62
CA HIS A 90 -3.49 -3.34 12.77
C HIS A 90 -4.02 -2.57 13.98
N ALA A 91 -3.52 -1.37 14.23
CA ALA A 91 -3.87 -0.58 15.40
C ALA A 91 -5.37 -0.28 15.50
N ILE A 92 -6.07 -0.27 14.38
CA ILE A 92 -7.51 0.01 14.33
C ILE A 92 -8.33 -1.17 13.82
N GLY A 93 -7.69 -2.30 13.55
CA GLY A 93 -8.39 -3.51 13.11
C GLY A 93 -9.01 -3.41 11.73
N GLY A 94 -8.49 -2.60 10.85
CA GLY A 94 -9.05 -2.41 9.52
C GLY A 94 -8.23 -1.45 8.67
N LEU A 95 -8.82 -0.96 7.58
CA LEU A 95 -8.15 -0.07 6.66
C LEU A 95 -8.19 1.38 7.14
N SER A 96 -7.10 2.09 6.92
CA SER A 96 -6.99 3.53 7.11
C SER A 96 -6.54 4.17 5.80
N GLU A 97 -6.61 5.48 5.73
CA GLU A 97 -6.08 6.23 4.59
C GLU A 97 -4.60 5.94 4.37
N ASN A 98 -3.85 5.66 5.42
CA ASN A 98 -2.42 5.33 5.33
C ASN A 98 -2.16 4.14 4.40
N ASP A 99 -3.02 3.11 4.43
CA ASP A 99 -2.87 1.94 3.57
C ASP A 99 -2.91 2.34 2.09
N PHE A 100 -3.82 3.23 1.74
CA PHE A 100 -3.98 3.71 0.36
C PHE A 100 -2.87 4.67 -0.05
N ILE A 101 -2.42 5.53 0.86
CA ILE A 101 -1.29 6.42 0.60
C ILE A 101 -0.04 5.61 0.31
N CYS A 102 0.26 4.61 1.13
CA CYS A 102 1.42 3.75 0.93
C CYS A 102 1.30 2.94 -0.36
N ALA A 103 0.13 2.40 -0.65
CA ALA A 103 -0.11 1.68 -1.91
C ALA A 103 0.21 2.55 -3.12
N ALA A 104 -0.24 3.81 -3.11
CA ALA A 104 0.04 4.75 -4.20
C ALA A 104 1.53 5.05 -4.30
N LYS A 105 2.23 5.19 -3.18
CA LYS A 105 3.68 5.44 -3.19
C LYS A 105 4.45 4.24 -3.74
N ILE A 106 4.01 3.02 -3.43
CA ILE A 106 4.62 1.80 -3.99
C ILE A 106 4.43 1.79 -5.51
N ASP A 107 3.21 2.07 -5.99
CA ASP A 107 2.95 2.13 -7.43
C ASP A 107 3.85 3.17 -8.12
N ALA A 108 4.07 4.31 -7.47
CA ALA A 108 4.88 5.38 -8.03
C ALA A 108 6.35 4.98 -8.23
N LEU A 109 6.85 3.99 -7.49
CA LEU A 109 8.21 3.50 -7.68
C LEU A 109 8.44 2.95 -9.08
N LEU A 110 7.40 2.42 -9.71
CA LEU A 110 7.51 1.76 -11.01
C LEU A 110 7.30 2.73 -12.18
N THR A 111 7.11 4.01 -11.91
CA THR A 111 6.92 5.03 -12.94
C THR A 111 8.18 5.87 -13.18
N LEU A 112 9.25 5.52 -12.53
CA LEU A 112 10.52 6.23 -12.64
C LEU A 112 11.27 5.86 -13.92
#